data_a402c3b0ab3749869b8e960d0e71d02e
#
_entry.id   a402c3b0ab3749869b8e960d0e71d02e
#
_cell.length_a   1.000
_cell.length_b   1.000
_cell.length_c   1.000
_cell.angle_alpha   90.00
_cell.angle_beta   90.00
_cell.angle_gamma   90.00
#
_symmetry.space_group_name_H-M   'P 1'
#
loop_
_entity.id
_entity.type
_entity.pdbx_description
1 polymer ?
#
loop_
_entity_poly.entity_id
_entity_poly.type
_entity_poly.pdbx_seq_one_letter_code
_entity_poly.pdbx_strand_id
1 'polypeptide(L)'
;MTTATGQRIMIVDDDAGIRRALHILLSRAGYQVTQARDGIEALRLWRDRGGDLVITDLHMPEKDGIQTIVELQSHTPGIRIIAMSGGGQTKRLDLLGNATMLGAVFTIEKPFTLNEMMSVVRRALAVAE
;
A
#
# COMPACT_ATOMS: atom_id res chain seq x y z
N MET A 1 3.35 -14.39 -20.65
CA MET A 1 3.27 -14.08 -20.07
C MET A 1 3.18 -14.11 -19.01
N THR A 2 3.16 -14.41 -18.86
CA THR A 2 2.71 -14.25 -17.90
C THR A 2 3.23 -13.64 -16.92
N THR A 3 2.87 -13.10 -16.46
CA THR A 3 3.19 -12.21 -15.51
C THR A 3 2.73 -12.59 -14.19
N ALA A 4 1.92 -13.49 -14.09
CA ALA A 4 1.38 -13.85 -12.81
C ALA A 4 2.42 -14.53 -12.00
N THR A 5 2.85 -13.86 -11.01
CA THR A 5 3.91 -14.34 -10.16
C THR A 5 3.39 -14.93 -8.86
N GLY A 6 2.08 -14.85 -8.62
CA GLY A 6 1.52 -15.21 -7.33
C GLY A 6 1.74 -14.18 -6.25
N GLN A 7 2.34 -13.05 -6.58
CA GLN A 7 2.53 -11.98 -5.61
C GLN A 7 1.19 -11.38 -5.18
N ARG A 8 1.09 -11.08 -3.90
CA ARG A 8 -0.13 -10.55 -3.30
C ARG A 8 0.03 -9.10 -2.92
N ILE A 9 -1.00 -8.32 -3.28
CA ILE A 9 -1.03 -6.89 -2.97
C ILE A 9 -2.30 -6.61 -2.18
N MET A 10 -2.14 -5.92 -1.04
CA MET A 10 -3.29 -5.47 -0.26
C MET A 10 -3.53 -4.00 -0.53
N ILE A 11 -4.76 -3.65 -0.83
CA ILE A 11 -5.18 -2.27 -1.05
C ILE A 11 -5.98 -1.81 0.16
N VAL A 12 -5.57 -0.70 0.76
CA VAL A 12 -6.22 -0.14 1.96
C VAL A 12 -6.69 1.27 1.65
N ASP A 13 -7.99 1.47 1.53
CA ASP A 13 -8.58 2.77 1.25
C ASP A 13 -10.04 2.72 1.66
N ASP A 14 -10.55 3.78 2.28
CA ASP A 14 -11.96 3.84 2.65
C ASP A 14 -12.85 4.15 1.44
N ASP A 15 -12.28 4.59 0.34
CA ASP A 15 -13.01 4.88 -0.89
C ASP A 15 -13.16 3.60 -1.72
N ALA A 16 -14.40 3.09 -1.78
CA ALA A 16 -14.67 1.85 -2.51
C ALA A 16 -14.36 1.96 -4.01
N GLY A 17 -14.51 3.15 -4.59
CA GLY A 17 -14.20 3.37 -6.00
C GLY A 17 -12.72 3.19 -6.29
N ILE A 18 -11.88 3.74 -5.43
CA ILE A 18 -10.42 3.61 -5.58
C ILE A 18 -10.01 2.15 -5.39
N ARG A 19 -10.54 1.48 -4.34
CA ARG A 19 -10.23 0.07 -4.13
C ARG A 19 -10.58 -0.76 -5.35
N ARG A 20 -11.75 -0.52 -5.93
CA ARG A 20 -12.22 -1.27 -7.07
C ARG A 20 -11.35 -1.04 -8.31
N ALA A 21 -11.02 0.22 -8.57
CA ALA A 21 -10.19 0.56 -9.72
C ALA A 21 -8.81 -0.10 -9.62
N LEU A 22 -8.21 -0.02 -8.45
CA LEU A 22 -6.90 -0.65 -8.23
C LEU A 22 -6.98 -2.16 -8.27
N HIS A 23 -8.05 -2.74 -7.73
CA HIS A 23 -8.26 -4.18 -7.80
C HIS A 23 -8.29 -4.67 -9.24
N ILE A 24 -9.04 -3.98 -10.09
CA ILE A 24 -9.14 -4.36 -11.51
C ILE A 24 -7.78 -4.23 -12.18
N LEU A 25 -7.10 -3.11 -11.96
CA LEU A 25 -5.80 -2.85 -12.57
C LEU A 25 -4.79 -3.94 -12.21
N LEU A 26 -4.67 -4.22 -10.92
CA LEU A 26 -3.65 -5.13 -10.43
C LEU A 26 -3.96 -6.58 -10.73
N SER A 27 -5.24 -6.94 -10.68
CA SER A 27 -5.65 -8.30 -11.05
C SER A 27 -5.36 -8.60 -12.52
N ARG A 28 -5.58 -7.62 -13.38
CA ARG A 28 -5.27 -7.78 -14.80
C ARG A 28 -3.77 -7.90 -15.06
N ALA A 29 -2.97 -7.35 -14.17
CA ALA A 29 -1.51 -7.47 -14.27
C ALA A 29 -0.99 -8.79 -13.69
N GLY A 30 -1.87 -9.63 -13.15
CA GLY A 30 -1.50 -10.95 -12.66
C GLY A 30 -1.29 -11.06 -11.16
N TYR A 31 -1.52 -10.00 -10.41
CA TYR A 31 -1.38 -10.02 -8.96
C TYR A 31 -2.63 -10.56 -8.28
N GLN A 32 -2.45 -11.17 -7.12
CA GLN A 32 -3.55 -11.51 -6.24
C GLN A 32 -3.82 -10.30 -5.36
N VAL A 33 -5.08 -9.89 -5.24
CA VAL A 33 -5.42 -8.64 -4.58
C VAL A 33 -6.36 -8.89 -3.41
N THR A 34 -6.04 -8.26 -2.29
CA THR A 34 -6.88 -8.22 -1.10
C THR A 34 -7.27 -6.77 -0.85
N GLN A 35 -8.48 -6.53 -0.41
CA GLN A 35 -8.96 -5.18 -0.13
C GLN A 35 -9.29 -5.03 1.35
N ALA A 36 -8.91 -3.89 1.91
CA ALA A 36 -9.29 -3.49 3.26
C ALA A 36 -9.82 -2.06 3.20
N ARG A 37 -10.86 -1.78 3.96
CA ARG A 37 -11.49 -0.46 3.94
C ARG A 37 -10.89 0.50 4.96
N ASP A 38 -10.11 -0.01 5.90
CA ASP A 38 -9.45 0.81 6.90
C ASP A 38 -8.25 0.07 7.48
N GLY A 39 -7.52 0.75 8.36
CA GLY A 39 -6.31 0.19 8.95
C GLY A 39 -6.56 -0.98 9.88
N ILE A 40 -7.71 -1.00 10.54
CA ILE A 40 -8.06 -2.10 11.44
C ILE A 40 -8.24 -3.39 10.64
N GLU A 41 -9.01 -3.31 9.57
CA GLU A 41 -9.21 -4.44 8.69
C GLU A 41 -7.91 -4.87 8.01
N ALA A 42 -7.09 -3.87 7.63
CA ALA A 42 -5.81 -4.14 6.99
C ALA A 42 -4.91 -5.00 7.88
N LEU A 43 -4.78 -4.63 9.15
CA LEU A 43 -3.94 -5.39 10.08
C LEU A 43 -4.46 -6.80 10.29
N ARG A 44 -5.78 -6.95 10.42
CA ARG A 44 -6.39 -8.25 10.59
C ARG A 44 -6.12 -9.15 9.39
N LEU A 45 -6.34 -8.62 8.19
CA LEU A 45 -6.12 -9.39 6.96
C LEU A 45 -4.66 -9.69 6.72
N TRP A 46 -3.78 -8.75 7.07
CA TRP A 46 -2.34 -8.95 6.91
C TRP A 46 -1.83 -10.08 7.82
N ARG A 47 -2.29 -10.10 9.06
CA ARG A 47 -1.92 -11.17 10.00
C ARG A 47 -2.40 -12.53 9.51
N ASP A 48 -3.55 -12.54 8.85
CA ASP A 48 -4.18 -13.78 8.41
C ASP A 48 -3.59 -14.29 7.10
N ARG A 49 -3.33 -13.39 6.15
CA ARG A 49 -2.96 -13.77 4.79
C ARG A 49 -1.57 -13.34 4.38
N GLY A 50 -1.04 -12.29 4.98
CA GLY A 50 0.22 -11.69 4.56
C GLY A 50 0.13 -11.12 3.15
N GLY A 51 1.28 -10.98 2.51
CA GLY A 51 1.37 -10.48 1.16
C GLY A 51 2.77 -9.96 0.85
N ASP A 52 2.89 -9.34 -0.30
CA ASP A 52 4.18 -8.84 -0.79
C ASP A 52 4.24 -7.32 -0.82
N LEU A 53 3.09 -6.66 -0.85
CA LEU A 53 3.02 -5.20 -0.96
C LEU A 53 1.71 -4.72 -0.37
N VAL A 54 1.76 -3.59 0.33
CA VAL A 54 0.56 -2.89 0.80
C VAL A 54 0.50 -1.54 0.10
N ILE A 55 -0.65 -1.21 -0.48
CA ILE A 55 -0.94 0.13 -0.99
C ILE A 55 -1.97 0.71 -0.05
N THR A 56 -1.62 1.75 0.69
CA THR A 56 -2.51 2.31 1.69
C THR A 56 -2.71 3.82 1.53
N ASP A 57 -3.95 4.25 1.68
CA ASP A 57 -4.25 5.66 1.80
C ASP A 57 -3.74 6.16 3.15
N LEU A 58 -3.23 7.38 3.18
CA LEU A 58 -2.78 8.00 4.42
C LEU A 58 -3.91 8.67 5.18
N HIS A 59 -5.03 8.97 4.51
CA HIS A 59 -6.13 9.69 5.13
C HIS A 59 -7.35 8.77 5.24
N MET A 60 -7.55 8.21 6.42
CA MET A 60 -8.66 7.30 6.68
C MET A 60 -9.31 7.64 8.03
N PRO A 61 -10.65 7.51 8.13
CA PRO A 61 -11.36 7.97 9.33
C PRO A 61 -11.12 7.15 10.59
N GLU A 62 -11.01 5.83 10.46
CA GLU A 62 -10.94 4.99 11.65
C GLU A 62 -9.53 4.85 12.19
N LYS A 63 -8.59 4.63 11.32
CA LYS A 63 -7.21 4.49 11.71
C LYS A 63 -6.35 5.18 10.67
N ASP A 64 -5.61 6.17 11.14
CA ASP A 64 -4.71 6.94 10.32
C ASP A 64 -3.77 6.03 9.54
N GLY A 65 -3.55 6.34 8.25
CA GLY A 65 -2.70 5.53 7.40
C GLY A 65 -1.26 5.48 7.87
N ILE A 66 -0.77 6.54 8.49
CA ILE A 66 0.59 6.55 9.02
C ILE A 66 0.70 5.57 10.19
N GLN A 67 -0.29 5.57 11.07
CA GLN A 67 -0.32 4.61 12.18
C GLN A 67 -0.41 3.18 11.65
N THR A 68 -1.21 2.96 10.61
CA THR A 68 -1.31 1.66 9.96
C THR A 68 0.05 1.21 9.43
N ILE A 69 0.80 2.10 8.78
CA ILE A 69 2.14 1.79 8.29
C ILE A 69 3.05 1.37 9.42
N VAL A 70 3.06 2.14 10.50
CA VAL A 70 3.92 1.84 11.65
C VAL A 70 3.59 0.46 12.22
N GLU A 71 2.33 0.15 12.36
CA GLU A 71 1.91 -1.14 12.90
C GLU A 71 2.23 -2.30 11.95
N LEU A 72 2.06 -2.09 10.65
CA LEU A 72 2.44 -3.09 9.67
C LEU A 72 3.95 -3.36 9.69
N GLN A 73 4.75 -2.30 9.80
CA GLN A 73 6.19 -2.44 9.88
C GLN A 73 6.62 -3.14 11.16
N SER A 74 5.90 -2.89 12.24
CA SER A 74 6.18 -3.55 13.51
C SER A 74 5.90 -5.05 13.42
N HIS A 75 4.81 -5.42 12.75
CA HIS A 75 4.45 -6.82 12.57
C HIS A 75 5.36 -7.50 11.54
N THR A 76 5.68 -6.82 10.46
CA THR A 76 6.46 -7.38 9.36
C THR A 76 7.58 -6.41 9.00
N PRO A 77 8.74 -6.51 9.68
CA PRO A 77 9.88 -5.66 9.33
C PRO A 77 10.28 -5.87 7.88
N GLY A 78 10.56 -4.77 7.18
CA GLY A 78 10.92 -4.84 5.77
C GLY A 78 9.75 -4.90 4.81
N ILE A 79 8.52 -4.80 5.32
CA ILE A 79 7.33 -4.78 4.48
C ILE A 79 7.41 -3.65 3.45
N ARG A 80 7.00 -3.93 2.23
CA ARG A 80 6.97 -2.91 1.16
C ARG A 80 5.62 -2.23 1.17
N ILE A 81 5.63 -0.91 1.17
CA ILE A 81 4.40 -0.12 1.28
C ILE A 81 4.44 1.01 0.26
N ILE A 82 3.31 1.23 -0.41
CA ILE A 82 3.05 2.43 -1.19
C ILE A 82 2.02 3.24 -0.44
N ALA A 83 2.37 4.47 -0.08
CA ALA A 83 1.48 5.37 0.63
C ALA A 83 0.87 6.34 -0.37
N MET A 84 -0.46 6.37 -0.44
CA MET A 84 -1.19 7.31 -1.28
C MET A 84 -1.51 8.55 -0.46
N SER A 85 -1.07 9.71 -0.93
CA SER A 85 -1.24 10.95 -0.18
C SER A 85 -1.94 12.01 -1.01
N GLY A 86 -2.60 12.94 -0.31
CA GLY A 86 -3.19 14.11 -0.91
C GLY A 86 -2.90 15.30 -0.01
N GLY A 87 -2.65 16.46 -0.61
CA GLY A 87 -2.41 17.68 0.17
C GLY A 87 -1.28 17.54 1.16
N GLY A 88 -0.61 17.93 1.78
CA GLY A 88 0.49 17.94 2.72
C GLY A 88 0.83 16.66 3.47
N GLN A 89 0.13 15.56 3.21
CA GLN A 89 0.36 14.33 3.99
C GLN A 89 1.74 13.72 3.75
N THR A 90 2.31 13.94 2.59
CA THR A 90 3.67 13.49 2.31
C THR A 90 4.67 14.12 3.29
N LYS A 91 4.43 15.36 3.67
CA LYS A 91 5.29 16.03 4.66
C LYS A 91 5.21 15.36 6.02
N ARG A 92 4.04 14.88 6.40
CA ARG A 92 3.91 14.14 7.66
C ARG A 92 4.76 12.88 7.66
N LEU A 93 4.80 12.18 6.52
CA LEU A 93 5.67 11.03 6.40
C LEU A 93 7.14 11.42 6.52
N ASP A 94 7.53 12.53 5.89
CA ASP A 94 8.92 12.99 5.97
C ASP A 94 9.28 13.37 7.41
N LEU A 95 8.37 13.96 8.15
CA LEU A 95 8.62 14.31 9.54
C LEU A 95 8.76 13.09 10.43
N LEU A 96 8.13 11.98 10.05
CA LEU A 96 8.26 10.73 10.77
C LEU A 96 9.44 9.91 10.24
N GLY A 97 10.19 10.46 9.35
CA GLY A 97 11.26 9.92 8.56
C GLY A 97 11.89 8.62 9.02
N ASN A 98 12.40 8.56 10.24
CA ASN A 98 13.07 7.36 10.69
C ASN A 98 12.15 6.14 10.75
N ALA A 99 10.90 6.35 11.15
CA ALA A 99 9.95 5.25 11.20
C ALA A 99 9.63 4.73 9.80
N THR A 100 9.49 5.64 8.83
CA THR A 100 9.18 5.23 7.46
C THR A 100 10.38 4.63 6.78
N MET A 101 11.58 4.98 7.20
CA MET A 101 12.79 4.45 6.61
C MET A 101 13.13 3.04 7.04
N LEU A 102 12.44 2.52 8.03
CA LEU A 102 12.65 1.14 8.49
C LEU A 102 12.09 0.11 7.53
N GLY A 103 11.25 0.54 6.59
CA GLY A 103 10.69 -0.32 5.57
C GLY A 103 10.81 0.34 4.21
N ALA A 104 10.51 -0.39 3.16
CA ALA A 104 10.54 0.15 1.81
C ALA A 104 9.21 0.89 1.55
N VAL A 105 9.17 2.16 1.94
CA VAL A 105 7.99 2.99 1.76
C VAL A 105 8.16 3.88 0.53
N PHE A 106 7.23 3.74 -0.39
CA PHE A 106 7.13 4.57 -1.59
C PHE A 106 5.91 5.45 -1.45
N THR A 107 5.89 6.60 -2.08
CA THR A 107 4.75 7.50 -2.02
C THR A 107 4.24 7.80 -3.43
N ILE A 108 2.93 8.02 -3.51
CA ILE A 108 2.31 8.49 -4.73
C ILE A 108 1.24 9.52 -4.35
N GLU A 109 1.19 10.63 -5.06
CA GLU A 109 0.24 11.69 -4.76
C GLU A 109 -1.05 11.53 -5.55
N LYS A 110 -2.16 11.77 -4.88
CA LYS A 110 -3.47 11.84 -5.53
C LYS A 110 -3.69 13.23 -6.11
N PRO A 111 -4.26 13.37 -7.28
CA PRO A 111 -4.69 12.27 -8.15
C PRO A 111 -3.53 11.68 -8.94
N PHE A 112 -3.59 10.41 -9.20
CA PHE A 112 -2.57 9.73 -9.99
C PHE A 112 -3.24 8.99 -11.15
N THR A 113 -2.46 8.70 -12.19
CA THR A 113 -2.94 7.86 -13.29
C THR A 113 -2.69 6.40 -12.94
N LEU A 114 -3.40 5.51 -13.62
CA LEU A 114 -3.16 4.08 -13.43
C LEU A 114 -1.75 3.68 -13.86
N ASN A 115 -1.22 4.34 -14.90
CA ASN A 115 0.16 4.09 -15.33
C ASN A 115 1.17 4.49 -14.27
N GLU A 116 0.92 5.62 -13.60
CA GLU A 116 1.79 6.05 -12.50
C GLU A 116 1.78 5.03 -11.37
N MET A 117 0.59 4.56 -11.00
CA MET A 117 0.49 3.55 -9.95
C MET A 117 1.23 2.27 -10.34
N MET A 118 1.05 1.79 -11.57
CA MET A 118 1.74 0.58 -12.01
C MET A 118 3.25 0.74 -11.98
N SER A 119 3.74 1.93 -12.33
CA SER A 119 5.17 2.21 -12.27
C SER A 119 5.70 2.09 -10.84
N VAL A 120 4.97 2.67 -9.88
CA VAL A 120 5.39 2.60 -8.47
C VAL A 120 5.30 1.16 -7.95
N VAL A 121 4.25 0.43 -8.33
CA VAL A 121 4.09 -0.97 -7.92
C VAL A 121 5.29 -1.79 -8.39
N ARG A 122 5.67 -1.64 -9.65
CA ARG A 122 6.81 -2.40 -10.18
C ARG A 122 8.10 -2.05 -9.45
N ARG A 123 8.31 -0.76 -9.15
CA ARG A 123 9.51 -0.36 -8.40
C ARG A 123 9.51 -0.92 -6.99
N ALA A 124 8.37 -0.87 -6.32
CA ALA A 124 8.26 -1.36 -4.94
C ALA A 124 8.53 -2.87 -4.88
N LEU A 125 8.01 -3.63 -5.83
CA LEU A 125 8.20 -5.08 -5.84
C LEU A 125 9.59 -5.49 -6.31
N ALA A 126 10.32 -4.60 -6.98
CA ALA A 126 11.67 -4.89 -7.45
C ALA A 126 12.73 -4.67 -6.39
N VAL A 127 12.39 -4.03 -5.28
CA VAL A 127 13.37 -3.74 -4.22
C VAL A 127 13.76 -5.05 -3.54
N ALA A 128 15.07 -5.30 -3.48
CA ALA A 128 15.60 -6.47 -2.79
C ALA A 128 15.49 -6.29 -1.28
N GLU A 129 15.27 -7.36 -0.59
CA GLU A 129 15.22 -7.32 0.87
C GLU A 129 16.57 -7.46 1.50
#